data_65b8b15e2aeadc4c5cdbecc97c3b4f33
#
_entry.id   65b8b15e2aeadc4c5cdbecc97c3b4f33
#
_cell.length_a   1.000
_cell.length_b   1.000
_cell.length_c   1.000
_cell.angle_alpha   90.00
_cell.angle_beta   90.00
_cell.angle_gamma   90.00
#
_symmetry.space_group_name_H-M   'P 1'
#
loop_
_entity.id
_entity.type
_entity.pdbx_description
1 polymer ?
#
loop_
_entity_poly.entity_id
_entity_poly.type
_entity_poly.pdbx_seq_one_letter_code
_entity_poly.pdbx_strand_id
1 'polypeptide(L)'
;MTVLHVRVTTADDYLRRREPHRKAHLARLDGLRAKGSVVGGGPAPDGRCAEIVYRAADGARLRRLVEEDPYWRGAAWRAYAPRRFRHFVDRLAPPAIVLDGTRRLTVVEGPPRDARAAPDALLQLRDAGRVEFGGLLDGGRALALVRSVSADEAIGWLADTGAWDPARLTARPLLYVL
;
A
#
# COMPACT_ATOMS: atom_id res chain seq x y z
N MET A 1 8.56 -2.21 16.85
CA MET A 1 7.38 -1.76 16.09
C MET A 1 7.36 -2.51 14.77
N THR A 2 6.28 -3.17 14.43
CA THR A 2 6.16 -4.02 13.23
C THR A 2 5.44 -3.23 12.14
N VAL A 3 5.94 -3.30 10.90
CA VAL A 3 5.23 -2.77 9.74
C VAL A 3 4.41 -3.90 9.13
N LEU A 4 3.17 -3.60 8.78
CA LEU A 4 2.19 -4.55 8.27
C LEU A 4 1.52 -3.97 7.02
N HIS A 5 1.60 -4.71 5.92
CA HIS A 5 0.75 -4.47 4.77
C HIS A 5 -0.60 -5.12 5.02
N VAL A 6 -1.66 -4.34 4.95
CA VAL A 6 -3.03 -4.80 5.23
C VAL A 6 -3.86 -4.64 3.97
N ARG A 7 -4.33 -5.75 3.42
CA ARG A 7 -5.33 -5.76 2.35
C ARG A 7 -6.71 -5.85 2.97
N VAL A 8 -7.54 -4.88 2.67
CA VAL A 8 -8.92 -4.79 3.14
C VAL A 8 -9.86 -5.23 2.04
N THR A 9 -10.83 -6.09 2.37
CA THR A 9 -11.96 -6.44 1.50
C THR A 9 -13.12 -5.50 1.81
N THR A 10 -13.67 -4.87 0.82
CA THR A 10 -14.79 -3.94 0.96
C THR A 10 -16.14 -4.65 0.76
N ALA A 11 -17.22 -3.99 1.16
CA ALA A 11 -18.58 -4.44 0.86
C ALA A 11 -18.90 -4.26 -0.64
N ASP A 12 -19.85 -5.05 -1.16
CA ASP A 12 -20.24 -4.96 -2.57
C ASP A 12 -20.83 -3.58 -2.92
N ASP A 13 -21.48 -2.93 -1.95
CA ASP A 13 -22.02 -1.58 -2.02
C ASP A 13 -21.13 -0.55 -1.33
N TYR A 14 -19.81 -0.75 -1.36
CA TYR A 14 -18.79 0.05 -0.68
C TYR A 14 -18.96 1.56 -0.89
N LEU A 15 -19.17 2.00 -2.12
CA LEU A 15 -19.30 3.43 -2.43
C LEU A 15 -20.46 4.07 -1.66
N ARG A 16 -21.58 3.37 -1.55
CA ARG A 16 -22.75 3.83 -0.79
C ARG A 16 -22.48 3.81 0.72
N ARG A 17 -21.92 2.71 1.23
CA ARG A 17 -21.67 2.55 2.69
C ARG A 17 -20.62 3.51 3.21
N ARG A 18 -19.59 3.79 2.44
CA ARG A 18 -18.50 4.67 2.88
C ARG A 18 -18.93 6.13 3.02
N GLU A 19 -19.91 6.58 2.24
CA GLU A 19 -20.21 8.01 2.09
C GLU A 19 -20.52 8.72 3.41
N PRO A 20 -21.42 8.22 4.30
CA PRO A 20 -21.67 8.86 5.59
C PRO A 20 -20.46 8.84 6.53
N HIS A 21 -19.49 7.98 6.30
CA HIS A 21 -18.31 7.80 7.15
C HIS A 21 -17.04 8.42 6.55
N ARG A 22 -17.08 8.90 5.30
CA ARG A 22 -15.91 9.32 4.53
C ARG A 22 -15.11 10.42 5.21
N LYS A 23 -15.76 11.45 5.68
CA LYS A 23 -15.11 12.58 6.37
C LYS A 23 -14.36 12.14 7.63
N ALA A 24 -14.99 11.33 8.47
CA ALA A 24 -14.41 10.83 9.72
C ALA A 24 -13.26 9.84 9.44
N HIS A 25 -13.40 8.97 8.44
CA HIS A 25 -12.34 8.06 7.99
C HIS A 25 -11.08 8.81 7.55
N LEU A 26 -11.24 9.80 6.67
CA LEU A 26 -10.11 10.58 6.15
C LEU A 26 -9.40 11.38 7.25
N ALA A 27 -10.16 12.02 8.15
CA ALA A 27 -9.60 12.73 9.29
C ALA A 27 -8.83 11.78 10.24
N ARG A 28 -9.35 10.55 10.43
CA ARG A 28 -8.66 9.53 11.21
C ARG A 28 -7.34 9.10 10.55
N LEU A 29 -7.36 8.81 9.25
CA LEU A 29 -6.15 8.41 8.52
C LEU A 29 -5.07 9.51 8.55
N ASP A 30 -5.47 10.76 8.39
CA ASP A 30 -4.54 11.88 8.50
C ASP A 30 -3.89 11.96 9.88
N GLY A 31 -4.69 11.87 10.94
CA GLY A 31 -4.18 11.82 12.31
C GLY A 31 -3.28 10.62 12.60
N LEU A 32 -3.57 9.44 12.03
CA LEU A 32 -2.72 8.25 12.15
C LEU A 32 -1.42 8.40 11.37
N ARG A 33 -1.46 9.05 10.20
CA ARG A 33 -0.28 9.37 9.41
C ARG A 33 0.63 10.36 10.15
N ALA A 34 0.07 11.43 10.69
CA ALA A 34 0.84 12.41 11.49
C ALA A 34 1.55 11.76 12.68
N LYS A 35 0.96 10.72 13.28
CA LYS A 35 1.55 9.91 14.35
C LYS A 35 2.49 8.81 13.87
N GLY A 36 2.72 8.69 12.56
CA GLY A 36 3.55 7.64 11.96
C GLY A 36 2.96 6.23 12.04
N SER A 37 1.69 6.07 12.43
CA SER A 37 1.00 4.76 12.49
C SER A 37 0.52 4.27 11.12
N VAL A 38 0.41 5.16 10.13
CA VAL A 38 0.12 4.84 8.73
C VAL A 38 1.30 5.29 7.87
N VAL A 39 1.80 4.41 7.03
CA VAL A 39 2.86 4.71 6.06
C VAL A 39 2.26 5.24 4.77
N GLY A 40 1.22 4.61 4.27
CA GLY A 40 0.56 5.01 3.04
C GLY A 40 -0.47 3.98 2.60
N GLY A 41 -1.18 4.30 1.53
CA GLY A 41 -2.17 3.40 0.95
C GLY A 41 -3.38 4.11 0.37
N GLY A 42 -4.33 3.30 -0.09
CA GLY A 42 -5.57 3.78 -0.65
C GLY A 42 -6.45 2.65 -1.20
N PRO A 43 -7.60 2.96 -1.76
CA PRO A 43 -8.48 1.97 -2.37
C PRO A 43 -8.02 1.59 -3.78
N ALA A 44 -8.40 0.40 -4.22
CA ALA A 44 -8.39 0.07 -5.65
C ALA A 44 -9.41 0.94 -6.40
N PRO A 45 -9.18 1.25 -7.70
CA PRO A 45 -10.09 2.09 -8.48
C PRO A 45 -11.50 1.54 -8.59
N ASP A 46 -11.65 0.21 -8.58
CA ASP A 46 -12.94 -0.48 -8.63
C ASP A 46 -13.68 -0.51 -7.28
N GLY A 47 -13.04 -0.04 -6.22
CA GLY A 47 -13.59 0.00 -4.87
C GLY A 47 -13.75 -1.35 -4.18
N ARG A 48 -13.27 -2.45 -4.77
CA ARG A 48 -13.43 -3.81 -4.21
C ARG A 48 -12.45 -4.16 -3.10
N CYS A 49 -11.36 -3.40 -3.00
CA CYS A 49 -10.39 -3.56 -1.93
C CYS A 49 -9.68 -2.25 -1.64
N ALA A 50 -8.94 -2.24 -0.53
CA ALA A 50 -7.98 -1.20 -0.21
C ALA A 50 -6.68 -1.84 0.31
N GLU A 51 -5.57 -1.14 0.15
CA GLU A 51 -4.29 -1.57 0.70
C GLU A 51 -3.71 -0.43 1.53
N ILE A 52 -3.38 -0.74 2.79
CA ILE A 52 -2.84 0.24 3.73
C ILE A 52 -1.65 -0.39 4.45
N VAL A 53 -0.59 0.39 4.59
CA VAL A 53 0.59 -0.01 5.35
C VAL A 53 0.56 0.67 6.71
N TYR A 54 0.47 -0.13 7.77
CA TYR A 54 0.44 0.30 9.16
C TYR A 54 1.75 0.01 9.88
N ARG A 55 2.07 0.85 10.86
CA ARG A 55 3.04 0.55 11.92
C ARG A 55 2.28 0.28 13.21
N ALA A 56 2.44 -0.92 13.77
CA ALA A 56 1.78 -1.34 15.01
C ALA A 56 2.80 -2.02 15.95
N ALA A 57 2.61 -1.87 17.26
CA ALA A 57 3.44 -2.54 18.25
C ALA A 57 3.20 -4.06 18.23
N ASP A 58 1.94 -4.44 18.09
CA ASP A 58 1.45 -5.82 18.15
C ASP A 58 0.14 -6.00 17.37
N GLY A 59 -0.38 -7.23 17.35
CA GLY A 59 -1.64 -7.55 16.68
C GLY A 59 -2.87 -6.87 17.32
N ALA A 60 -2.86 -6.66 18.63
CA ALA A 60 -3.95 -5.96 19.31
C ALA A 60 -4.00 -4.48 18.89
N ARG A 61 -2.83 -3.87 18.74
CA ARG A 61 -2.74 -2.50 18.22
C ARG A 61 -3.21 -2.42 16.77
N LEU A 62 -2.79 -3.38 15.92
CA LEU A 62 -3.27 -3.43 14.54
C LEU A 62 -4.80 -3.56 14.48
N ARG A 63 -5.36 -4.46 15.28
CA ARG A 63 -6.82 -4.64 15.34
C ARG A 63 -7.52 -3.32 15.64
N ARG A 64 -7.06 -2.58 16.64
CA ARG A 64 -7.62 -1.25 16.96
C ARG A 64 -7.45 -0.26 15.81
N LEU A 65 -6.30 -0.26 15.11
CA LEU A 65 -6.09 0.63 13.97
C LEU A 65 -7.12 0.39 12.86
N VAL A 66 -7.50 -0.86 12.61
CA VAL A 66 -8.45 -1.24 11.56
C VAL A 66 -9.88 -1.19 12.05
N GLU A 67 -10.19 -1.82 13.19
CA GLU A 67 -11.60 -2.03 13.64
C GLU A 67 -12.23 -0.80 14.31
N GLU A 68 -11.44 0.16 14.76
CA GLU A 68 -11.95 1.47 15.17
C GLU A 68 -12.15 2.44 14.01
N ASP A 69 -11.79 2.05 12.79
CA ASP A 69 -11.99 2.91 11.62
C ASP A 69 -13.48 3.09 11.33
N PRO A 70 -13.93 4.31 11.01
CA PRO A 70 -15.33 4.56 10.64
C PRO A 70 -15.83 3.68 9.49
N TYR A 71 -14.98 3.29 8.54
CA TYR A 71 -15.37 2.37 7.46
C TYR A 71 -15.60 0.93 7.95
N TRP A 72 -14.83 0.48 8.94
CA TRP A 72 -15.08 -0.82 9.58
C TRP A 72 -16.39 -0.80 10.37
N ARG A 73 -16.56 0.21 11.22
CA ARG A 73 -17.76 0.37 12.05
C ARG A 73 -19.03 0.56 11.22
N GLY A 74 -18.92 1.22 10.07
CA GLY A 74 -20.01 1.40 9.11
C GLY A 74 -20.19 0.24 8.13
N ALA A 75 -19.50 -0.90 8.35
CA ALA A 75 -19.52 -2.09 7.50
C ALA A 75 -19.21 -1.83 6.02
N ALA A 76 -18.51 -0.73 5.71
CA ALA A 76 -17.93 -0.48 4.39
C ALA A 76 -16.73 -1.41 4.13
N TRP A 77 -15.98 -1.76 5.19
CA TRP A 77 -14.97 -2.80 5.21
C TRP A 77 -15.53 -4.08 5.85
N ARG A 78 -15.28 -5.24 5.23
CA ARG A 78 -15.82 -6.54 5.67
C ARG A 78 -14.79 -7.49 6.26
N ALA A 79 -13.56 -7.42 5.75
CA ALA A 79 -12.46 -8.28 6.19
C ALA A 79 -11.13 -7.58 5.96
N TYR A 80 -10.09 -8.05 6.61
CA TYR A 80 -8.74 -7.61 6.34
C TYR A 80 -7.74 -8.75 6.55
N ALA A 81 -6.67 -8.73 5.77
CA ALA A 81 -5.57 -9.70 5.84
C ALA A 81 -4.25 -8.97 6.03
N PRO A 82 -3.65 -9.02 7.24
CA PRO A 82 -2.35 -8.43 7.50
C PRO A 82 -1.25 -9.37 7.04
N ARG A 83 -0.19 -8.80 6.46
CA ARG A 83 1.06 -9.48 6.14
C ARG A 83 2.23 -8.68 6.72
N ARG A 84 3.18 -9.34 7.35
CA ARG A 84 4.40 -8.66 7.81
C ARG A 84 5.14 -8.09 6.60
N PHE A 85 5.61 -6.86 6.76
CA PHE A 85 6.25 -6.12 5.70
C PHE A 85 7.53 -5.47 6.24
N ARG A 86 8.67 -5.96 5.81
CA ARG A 86 9.95 -5.33 6.08
C ARG A 86 10.09 -4.12 5.17
N HIS A 87 9.56 -3.00 5.63
CA HIS A 87 9.60 -1.72 4.96
C HIS A 87 10.97 -1.08 5.16
N PHE A 88 11.70 -0.84 4.11
CA PHE A 88 13.02 -0.18 4.13
C PHE A 88 13.18 0.87 3.02
N VAL A 89 12.29 0.91 2.07
CA VAL A 89 12.25 1.93 1.03
C VAL A 89 11.22 2.98 1.46
N ASP A 90 11.67 4.00 2.17
CA ASP A 90 10.85 5.15 2.52
C ASP A 90 10.80 6.15 1.36
N ARG A 91 9.71 6.89 1.26
CA ARG A 91 9.59 8.01 0.35
C ARG A 91 10.56 9.14 0.77
N LEU A 92 11.05 9.89 -0.21
CA LEU A 92 11.98 11.01 0.03
C LEU A 92 11.29 12.18 0.77
N ALA A 93 10.00 12.39 0.50
CA ALA A 93 9.17 13.37 1.21
C ALA A 93 7.73 12.86 1.34
N PRO A 94 7.03 13.12 2.45
CA PRO A 94 5.61 12.79 2.56
C PRO A 94 4.82 13.61 1.54
N PRO A 95 4.07 12.96 0.63
CA PRO A 95 3.25 13.68 -0.33
C PRO A 95 2.04 14.32 0.35
N ALA A 96 1.45 15.32 -0.29
CA ALA A 96 0.14 15.82 0.12
C ALA A 96 -0.92 14.71 0.00
N ILE A 97 -1.93 14.76 0.88
CA ILE A 97 -3.10 13.89 0.77
C ILE A 97 -3.90 14.33 -0.45
N VAL A 98 -4.20 13.39 -1.35
CA VAL A 98 -4.95 13.65 -2.58
C VAL A 98 -6.23 12.82 -2.56
N LEU A 99 -7.39 13.47 -2.59
CA LEU A 99 -8.70 12.85 -2.41
C LEU A 99 -9.57 12.83 -3.67
N ASP A 100 -9.11 13.47 -4.73
CA ASP A 100 -9.84 13.63 -6.00
C ASP A 100 -9.72 12.43 -6.96
N GLY A 101 -8.95 11.40 -6.57
CA GLY A 101 -8.72 10.22 -7.39
C GLY A 101 -7.76 10.41 -8.56
N THR A 102 -7.08 11.55 -8.65
CA THR A 102 -6.10 11.83 -9.73
C THR A 102 -4.78 11.11 -9.50
N ARG A 103 -4.41 10.88 -8.25
CA ARG A 103 -3.17 10.21 -7.90
C ARG A 103 -3.32 8.70 -7.99
N ARG A 104 -2.94 8.16 -9.15
CA ARG A 104 -2.96 6.73 -9.44
C ARG A 104 -1.55 6.18 -9.48
N LEU A 105 -1.33 5.08 -8.78
CA LEU A 105 -0.07 4.35 -8.71
C LEU A 105 -0.33 2.87 -8.94
N THR A 106 0.73 2.11 -9.11
CA THR A 106 0.64 0.66 -9.28
C THR A 106 1.37 -0.04 -8.13
N VAL A 107 0.68 -0.97 -7.48
CA VAL A 107 1.32 -1.91 -6.55
C VAL A 107 1.89 -3.06 -7.36
N VAL A 108 3.20 -3.26 -7.30
CA VAL A 108 3.88 -4.42 -7.91
C VAL A 108 4.31 -5.36 -6.80
N GLU A 109 4.02 -6.65 -6.97
CA GLU A 109 4.36 -7.69 -6.00
C GLU A 109 4.90 -8.92 -6.72
N GLY A 110 5.99 -9.50 -6.21
CA GLY A 110 6.52 -10.77 -6.71
C GLY A 110 7.82 -11.19 -6.05
N PRO A 111 8.20 -12.47 -6.21
CA PRO A 111 9.47 -12.96 -5.70
C PRO A 111 10.62 -12.36 -6.52
N PRO A 112 11.71 -11.93 -5.88
CA PRO A 112 12.91 -11.55 -6.61
C PRO A 112 13.55 -12.78 -7.28
N ARG A 113 14.20 -12.56 -8.41
CA ARG A 113 15.10 -13.51 -9.05
C ARG A 113 16.43 -13.56 -8.29
N ASP A 114 16.90 -12.37 -7.86
CA ASP A 114 18.06 -12.20 -7.00
C ASP A 114 17.64 -11.53 -5.68
N ALA A 115 17.50 -12.35 -4.63
CA ALA A 115 17.10 -11.88 -3.31
C ALA A 115 18.15 -10.97 -2.63
N ARG A 116 19.42 -11.04 -3.06
CA ARG A 116 20.50 -10.19 -2.52
C ARG A 116 20.47 -8.82 -3.16
N ALA A 117 20.24 -8.75 -4.47
CA ALA A 117 20.18 -7.50 -5.22
C ALA A 117 18.86 -6.73 -5.01
N ALA A 118 17.78 -7.42 -4.64
CA ALA A 118 16.44 -6.84 -4.56
C ALA A 118 16.33 -5.59 -3.65
N PRO A 119 16.95 -5.52 -2.45
CA PRO A 119 16.89 -4.33 -1.62
C PRO A 119 17.51 -3.10 -2.29
N ASP A 120 18.70 -3.25 -2.86
CA ASP A 120 19.43 -2.15 -3.49
C ASP A 120 18.72 -1.68 -4.76
N ALA A 121 18.17 -2.62 -5.54
CA ALA A 121 17.37 -2.31 -6.72
C ALA A 121 16.11 -1.49 -6.38
N LEU A 122 15.40 -1.81 -5.28
CA LEU A 122 14.26 -1.00 -4.83
C LEU A 122 14.70 0.42 -4.39
N LEU A 123 15.84 0.55 -3.72
CA LEU A 123 16.38 1.84 -3.33
C LEU A 123 16.78 2.67 -4.55
N GLN A 124 17.43 2.07 -5.54
CA GLN A 124 17.75 2.73 -6.81
C GLN A 124 16.50 3.23 -7.54
N LEU A 125 15.44 2.42 -7.59
CA LEU A 125 14.16 2.83 -8.18
C LEU A 125 13.50 3.98 -7.43
N ARG A 126 13.61 4.02 -6.10
CA ARG A 126 13.15 5.16 -5.29
C ARG A 126 13.96 6.42 -5.64
N ASP A 127 15.28 6.33 -5.67
CA ASP A 127 16.17 7.46 -5.93
C ASP A 127 15.98 8.01 -7.36
N ALA A 128 15.63 7.13 -8.31
CA ALA A 128 15.17 7.51 -9.64
C ALA A 128 13.74 8.08 -9.70
N GLY A 129 13.05 8.21 -8.55
CA GLY A 129 11.70 8.74 -8.47
C GLY A 129 10.60 7.79 -8.98
N ARG A 130 10.93 6.52 -9.23
CA ARG A 130 10.00 5.51 -9.79
C ARG A 130 9.19 4.78 -8.72
N VAL A 131 9.72 4.62 -7.52
CA VAL A 131 9.05 3.96 -6.38
C VAL A 131 8.73 4.96 -5.28
N GLU A 132 7.50 4.94 -4.80
CA GLU A 132 7.04 5.77 -3.70
C GLU A 132 7.51 5.22 -2.35
N PHE A 133 7.24 3.94 -2.12
CA PHE A 133 7.77 3.16 -1.01
C PHE A 133 7.76 1.65 -1.36
N GLY A 134 8.49 0.87 -0.59
CA GLY A 134 8.59 -0.56 -0.84
C GLY A 134 9.31 -1.33 0.24
N GLY A 135 9.43 -2.62 0.03
CA GLY A 135 10.10 -3.54 0.93
C GLY A 135 9.83 -5.00 0.58
N LEU A 136 10.04 -5.87 1.54
CA LEU A 136 9.83 -7.30 1.39
C LEU A 136 8.76 -7.81 2.37
N LEU A 137 7.80 -8.56 1.86
CA LEU A 137 6.86 -9.34 2.64
C LEU A 137 7.54 -10.56 3.25
N ASP A 138 6.91 -11.18 4.25
CA ASP A 138 7.32 -12.51 4.71
C ASP A 138 7.37 -13.49 3.52
N GLY A 139 8.37 -14.35 3.50
CA GLY A 139 8.65 -15.22 2.34
C GLY A 139 9.46 -14.52 1.23
N GLY A 140 9.96 -13.30 1.48
CA GLY A 140 10.92 -12.61 0.61
C GLY A 140 10.33 -12.01 -0.67
N ARG A 141 9.02 -11.99 -0.83
CA ARG A 141 8.37 -11.32 -1.98
C ARG A 141 8.50 -9.81 -1.86
N ALA A 142 8.92 -9.14 -2.92
CA ALA A 142 8.89 -7.68 -2.96
C ALA A 142 7.44 -7.18 -3.02
N LEU A 143 7.19 -6.03 -2.39
CA LEU A 143 6.00 -5.20 -2.58
C LEU A 143 6.48 -3.77 -2.72
N ALA A 144 6.16 -3.16 -3.85
CA ALA A 144 6.52 -1.78 -4.16
C ALA A 144 5.30 -1.00 -4.66
N LEU A 145 5.17 0.23 -4.20
CA LEU A 145 4.22 1.20 -4.76
C LEU A 145 4.95 2.04 -5.78
N VAL A 146 4.63 1.82 -7.04
CA VAL A 146 5.33 2.34 -8.22
C VAL A 146 4.58 3.55 -8.79
N ARG A 147 5.32 4.60 -9.13
CA ARG A 147 4.80 5.87 -9.68
C ARG A 147 4.48 5.74 -11.18
N SER A 148 3.75 4.71 -11.54
CA SER A 148 3.20 4.51 -12.87
C SER A 148 1.74 4.11 -12.78
N VAL A 149 0.94 4.54 -13.74
CA VAL A 149 -0.45 4.10 -13.93
C VAL A 149 -0.55 2.86 -14.81
N SER A 150 0.52 2.54 -15.54
CA SER A 150 0.63 1.37 -16.40
C SER A 150 1.22 0.20 -15.63
N ALA A 151 0.53 -0.94 -15.65
CA ALA A 151 1.03 -2.18 -15.06
C ALA A 151 2.31 -2.67 -15.74
N ASP A 152 2.34 -2.60 -17.07
CA ASP A 152 3.49 -3.06 -17.87
C ASP A 152 4.71 -2.20 -17.64
N GLU A 153 4.56 -0.88 -17.59
CA GLU A 153 5.65 0.04 -17.27
C GLU A 153 6.17 -0.19 -15.85
N ALA A 154 5.28 -0.36 -14.87
CA ALA A 154 5.66 -0.62 -13.49
C ALA A 154 6.42 -1.94 -13.33
N ILE A 155 5.99 -3.00 -14.01
CA ILE A 155 6.69 -4.28 -14.07
C ILE A 155 8.03 -4.11 -14.79
N GLY A 156 8.07 -3.39 -15.90
CA GLY A 156 9.28 -3.12 -16.68
C GLY A 156 10.37 -2.47 -15.84
N TRP A 157 10.02 -1.43 -15.07
CA TRP A 157 11.00 -0.75 -14.21
C TRP A 157 11.64 -1.66 -13.15
N LEU A 158 10.88 -2.62 -12.59
CA LEU A 158 11.46 -3.60 -11.67
C LEU A 158 12.34 -4.61 -12.44
N ALA A 159 11.86 -5.09 -13.58
CA ALA A 159 12.58 -6.08 -14.40
C ALA A 159 13.92 -5.52 -14.94
N ASP A 160 13.95 -4.25 -15.36
CA ASP A 160 15.14 -3.55 -15.87
C ASP A 160 16.30 -3.52 -14.87
N THR A 161 16.02 -3.66 -13.57
CA THR A 161 17.07 -3.78 -12.54
C THR A 161 17.80 -5.13 -12.57
N GLY A 162 17.28 -6.13 -13.30
CA GLY A 162 17.78 -7.51 -13.29
C GLY A 162 17.44 -8.32 -12.06
N ALA A 163 16.88 -7.70 -11.02
CA ALA A 163 16.55 -8.38 -9.75
C ALA A 163 15.21 -9.14 -9.80
N TRP A 164 14.37 -8.93 -10.79
CA TRP A 164 13.08 -9.58 -10.98
C TRP A 164 12.87 -10.14 -12.38
N ASP A 165 12.15 -11.26 -12.43
CA ASP A 165 11.59 -11.80 -13.66
C ASP A 165 10.19 -11.19 -13.87
N PRO A 166 9.93 -10.48 -14.98
CA PRO A 166 8.66 -9.84 -15.24
C PRO A 166 7.49 -10.83 -15.26
N ALA A 167 7.70 -12.07 -15.70
CA ALA A 167 6.67 -13.11 -15.74
C ALA A 167 6.20 -13.55 -14.34
N ARG A 168 6.96 -13.25 -13.30
CA ARG A 168 6.67 -13.60 -11.90
C ARG A 168 6.16 -12.43 -11.07
N LEU A 169 6.02 -11.26 -11.69
CA LEU A 169 5.48 -10.07 -11.08
C LEU A 169 3.97 -9.97 -11.32
N THR A 170 3.26 -9.48 -10.35
CA THR A 170 1.87 -9.07 -10.47
C THR A 170 1.75 -7.58 -10.20
N ALA A 171 0.93 -6.89 -11.00
CA ALA A 171 0.68 -5.48 -10.85
C ALA A 171 -0.82 -5.23 -10.67
N ARG A 172 -1.16 -4.26 -9.83
CA ARG A 172 -2.54 -3.86 -9.59
C ARG A 172 -2.63 -2.35 -9.31
N PRO A 173 -3.65 -1.69 -9.86
CA PRO A 173 -3.80 -0.25 -9.67
C PRO A 173 -4.24 0.11 -8.26
N LEU A 174 -3.79 1.26 -7.78
CA LEU A 174 -4.18 1.83 -6.50
C LEU A 174 -4.45 3.33 -6.65
N LEU A 175 -5.55 3.82 -6.11
CA LEU A 175 -5.76 5.23 -5.87
C LEU A 175 -5.00 5.60 -4.60
N TYR A 176 -3.88 6.27 -4.75
CA TYR A 176 -3.03 6.60 -3.62
C TYR A 176 -3.51 7.89 -2.96
N VAL A 177 -3.99 7.77 -1.74
CA VAL A 177 -4.59 8.87 -0.99
C VAL A 177 -3.63 9.45 0.04
N LEU A 178 -2.76 8.60 0.61
CA LEU A 178 -1.92 8.92 1.78
C LEU A 178 -0.44 9.05 1.43
#